data_a55f1af1303dc4ceb07ad5c868b59db9
#
_entry.id   a55f1af1303dc4ceb07ad5c868b59db9
#
_cell.length_a   1.000
_cell.length_b   1.000
_cell.length_c   1.000
_cell.angle_alpha   90.00
_cell.angle_beta   90.00
_cell.angle_gamma   90.00
#
_symmetry.space_group_name_H-M   'P 1'
#
loop_
_entity.id
_entity.type
_entity.pdbx_description
1 polymer ?
#
loop_
_entity_poly.entity_id
_entity_poly.type
_entity_poly.pdbx_seq_one_letter_code
_entity_poly.pdbx_strand_id
1 'polypeptide(L)'
;MQGEPVLRDPPRTSAKAAQAPQSRDVASVAKMTAVAVGVVVMAIGLWYSRTAVLLAFAGILLAIVLYGASRALADLTKLPRILMLAVVVLTVALFFVLVFWTAGPTLAEQVAQLARGIAAGATTLTKEIAAFADQANLLQNVDLVEVLSKFLSPWGIATGATSVALSIVGLFSAGLIVLFFSIYFAADPHTYVQLVARLAPEEKRPATIEMMYETGDLLRRWLIGQGIAMALIGSFTFVGLLILGVPIAFVLALFAGLAGFLPYLGPIIGAIPMVLVAGGESFHLALSVLGLYALIQFLESYLLTPLIQARAVSMPPAVVILSQLVLGAIFGLLGLALATPLAAAATVPLGFLFGIGLRAGKEKAVSP
;
A
#
# COMPACT_ATOMS: atom_id res chain seq x y z
N MET A 1 -53.44 -86.42 -44.38
CA MET A 1 -52.25 -85.68 -44.81
C MET A 1 -51.85 -84.74 -43.65
N GLN A 2 -50.73 -85.08 -43.08
CA GLN A 2 -50.27 -84.64 -41.79
C GLN A 2 -49.53 -83.27 -42.01
N GLY A 3 -49.88 -82.28 -41.22
CA GLY A 3 -49.18 -81.00 -41.16
C GLY A 3 -48.25 -80.97 -39.96
N GLU A 4 -46.95 -80.80 -40.21
CA GLU A 4 -45.90 -80.71 -39.20
C GLU A 4 -46.07 -79.44 -38.32
N PRO A 5 -45.71 -79.44 -37.08
CA PRO A 5 -45.73 -78.30 -36.20
C PRO A 5 -44.44 -77.51 -36.38
N VAL A 6 -44.55 -76.20 -36.73
CA VAL A 6 -43.49 -75.23 -36.79
C VAL A 6 -43.00 -74.91 -35.36
N LEU A 7 -41.80 -75.32 -35.05
CA LEU A 7 -41.09 -74.92 -33.83
C LEU A 7 -40.75 -73.44 -33.91
N ARG A 8 -41.31 -72.60 -33.01
CA ARG A 8 -40.96 -71.23 -32.83
C ARG A 8 -39.71 -71.17 -31.93
N ASP A 9 -38.65 -70.60 -32.51
CA ASP A 9 -37.45 -70.26 -31.74
C ASP A 9 -37.78 -69.24 -30.62
N PRO A 10 -37.20 -69.40 -29.40
CA PRO A 10 -37.38 -68.44 -28.32
C PRO A 10 -36.65 -67.15 -28.64
N PRO A 11 -37.17 -65.98 -28.19
CA PRO A 11 -36.58 -64.70 -28.46
C PRO A 11 -35.18 -64.60 -27.83
N ARG A 12 -34.16 -64.32 -28.66
CA ARG A 12 -32.81 -63.95 -28.21
C ARG A 12 -32.89 -62.73 -27.41
N THR A 13 -32.89 -62.76 -26.09
CA THR A 13 -32.63 -61.66 -25.18
C THR A 13 -31.20 -61.21 -25.41
N SER A 14 -31.09 -60.12 -26.18
CA SER A 14 -29.84 -59.34 -26.32
C SER A 14 -29.46 -58.82 -24.94
N ALA A 15 -28.58 -59.53 -24.27
CA ALA A 15 -27.88 -59.02 -23.09
C ALA A 15 -27.02 -57.81 -23.57
N LYS A 16 -27.59 -56.63 -23.47
CA LYS A 16 -26.85 -55.35 -23.58
C LYS A 16 -25.82 -55.38 -22.46
N ALA A 17 -24.60 -55.77 -22.79
CA ALA A 17 -23.46 -55.67 -21.88
C ALA A 17 -23.41 -54.25 -21.33
N ALA A 18 -23.64 -54.09 -20.06
CA ALA A 18 -23.46 -52.86 -19.33
C ALA A 18 -21.99 -52.51 -19.46
N GLN A 19 -21.67 -51.63 -20.42
CA GLN A 19 -20.33 -51.01 -20.52
C GLN A 19 -20.13 -50.23 -19.24
N ALA A 20 -19.17 -50.64 -18.45
CA ALA A 20 -18.76 -49.99 -17.23
C ALA A 20 -18.29 -48.55 -17.52
N PRO A 21 -18.98 -47.53 -16.98
CA PRO A 21 -18.55 -46.13 -17.15
C PRO A 21 -17.65 -45.75 -15.97
N GLN A 22 -16.42 -46.20 -15.91
CA GLN A 22 -15.64 -45.97 -14.69
C GLN A 22 -14.20 -45.48 -14.86
N SER A 23 -13.58 -45.57 -16.02
CA SER A 23 -12.18 -45.13 -16.13
C SER A 23 -11.99 -43.65 -16.52
N ARG A 24 -12.95 -43.09 -17.23
CA ARG A 24 -12.90 -41.66 -17.62
C ARG A 24 -13.29 -40.73 -16.46
N ASP A 25 -14.25 -41.14 -15.63
CA ASP A 25 -14.69 -40.33 -14.49
C ASP A 25 -13.64 -40.27 -13.39
N VAL A 26 -13.00 -41.39 -13.07
CA VAL A 26 -11.93 -41.45 -12.05
C VAL A 26 -10.73 -40.57 -12.43
N ALA A 27 -10.32 -40.57 -13.69
CA ALA A 27 -9.22 -39.75 -14.16
C ALA A 27 -9.56 -38.24 -14.17
N SER A 28 -10.81 -37.88 -14.47
CA SER A 28 -11.27 -36.48 -14.42
C SER A 28 -11.40 -36.01 -12.97
N VAL A 29 -11.96 -36.82 -12.07
CA VAL A 29 -12.03 -36.52 -10.63
C VAL A 29 -10.62 -36.40 -10.04
N ALA A 30 -9.70 -37.30 -10.37
CA ALA A 30 -8.31 -37.22 -9.89
C ALA A 30 -7.61 -35.94 -10.37
N LYS A 31 -7.81 -35.49 -11.64
CA LYS A 31 -7.30 -34.24 -12.14
C LYS A 31 -7.92 -33.04 -11.42
N MET A 32 -9.24 -33.03 -11.21
CA MET A 32 -9.90 -31.94 -10.48
C MET A 32 -9.42 -31.86 -9.03
N THR A 33 -9.27 -33.00 -8.37
CA THR A 33 -8.74 -33.06 -6.99
C THR A 33 -7.28 -32.58 -6.93
N ALA A 34 -6.44 -33.02 -7.88
CA ALA A 34 -5.04 -32.54 -7.95
C ALA A 34 -4.95 -31.02 -8.18
N VAL A 35 -5.80 -30.47 -9.06
CA VAL A 35 -5.89 -29.02 -9.27
C VAL A 35 -6.37 -28.31 -8.00
N ALA A 36 -7.42 -28.83 -7.35
CA ALA A 36 -7.94 -28.25 -6.11
C ALA A 36 -6.88 -28.26 -4.99
N VAL A 37 -6.18 -29.39 -4.81
CA VAL A 37 -5.08 -29.50 -3.85
C VAL A 37 -3.94 -28.54 -4.23
N GLY A 38 -3.57 -28.45 -5.50
CA GLY A 38 -2.58 -27.49 -5.99
C GLY A 38 -2.95 -26.05 -5.68
N VAL A 39 -4.20 -25.66 -5.90
CA VAL A 39 -4.73 -24.32 -5.57
C VAL A 39 -4.66 -24.05 -4.07
N VAL A 40 -5.07 -25.04 -3.24
CA VAL A 40 -5.01 -24.91 -1.77
C VAL A 40 -3.57 -24.78 -1.29
N VAL A 41 -2.65 -25.61 -1.78
CA VAL A 41 -1.21 -25.53 -1.44
C VAL A 41 -0.63 -24.19 -1.88
N MET A 42 -0.98 -23.70 -3.06
CA MET A 42 -0.57 -22.39 -3.56
C MET A 42 -1.13 -21.25 -2.67
N ALA A 43 -2.42 -21.32 -2.30
CA ALA A 43 -3.04 -20.34 -1.41
C ALA A 43 -2.38 -20.32 -0.03
N ILE A 44 -2.09 -21.48 0.54
CA ILE A 44 -1.35 -21.62 1.80
C ILE A 44 0.07 -21.05 1.64
N GLY A 45 0.78 -21.39 0.58
CA GLY A 45 2.11 -20.86 0.28
C GLY A 45 2.13 -19.33 0.18
N LEU A 46 1.16 -18.76 -0.55
CA LEU A 46 0.97 -17.31 -0.67
C LEU A 46 0.64 -16.66 0.69
N TRP A 47 -0.16 -17.32 1.52
CA TRP A 47 -0.48 -16.83 2.86
C TRP A 47 0.76 -16.79 3.77
N TYR A 48 1.59 -17.82 3.77
CA TYR A 48 2.86 -17.81 4.51
C TYR A 48 3.87 -16.83 3.93
N SER A 49 3.88 -16.64 2.61
CA SER A 49 4.79 -15.71 1.91
C SER A 49 4.22 -14.30 1.77
N ARG A 50 3.10 -13.98 2.40
CA ARG A 50 2.37 -12.71 2.24
C ARG A 50 3.25 -11.47 2.39
N THR A 51 4.14 -11.47 3.39
CA THR A 51 5.06 -10.35 3.62
C THR A 51 6.06 -10.21 2.48
N ALA A 52 6.59 -11.32 1.95
CA ALA A 52 7.51 -11.31 0.82
C ALA A 52 6.84 -10.78 -0.45
N VAL A 53 5.57 -11.16 -0.70
CA VAL A 53 4.78 -10.66 -1.84
C VAL A 53 4.55 -9.16 -1.73
N LEU A 54 4.21 -8.66 -0.53
CA LEU A 54 4.04 -7.22 -0.31
C LEU A 54 5.36 -6.46 -0.44
N LEU A 55 6.47 -7.00 0.05
CA LEU A 55 7.80 -6.40 -0.12
C LEU A 55 8.23 -6.40 -1.59
N ALA A 56 7.93 -7.47 -2.35
CA ALA A 56 8.17 -7.50 -3.79
C ALA A 56 7.33 -6.43 -4.52
N PHE A 57 6.05 -6.27 -4.15
CA PHE A 57 5.21 -5.20 -4.70
C PHE A 57 5.73 -3.80 -4.34
N ALA A 58 6.15 -3.58 -3.09
CA ALA A 58 6.84 -2.35 -2.69
C ALA A 58 8.12 -2.13 -3.54
N GLY A 59 8.86 -3.21 -3.83
CA GLY A 59 10.00 -3.21 -4.74
C GLY A 59 9.62 -2.80 -6.16
N ILE A 60 8.48 -3.25 -6.69
CA ILE A 60 7.95 -2.81 -8.00
C ILE A 60 7.63 -1.31 -7.97
N LEU A 61 6.97 -0.80 -6.92
CA LEU A 61 6.68 0.63 -6.80
C LEU A 61 7.96 1.46 -6.79
N LEU A 62 8.95 1.06 -5.99
CA LEU A 62 10.25 1.74 -5.97
C LEU A 62 10.99 1.59 -7.31
N ALA A 63 10.89 0.43 -7.98
CA ALA A 63 11.47 0.21 -9.31
C ALA A 63 10.90 1.16 -10.35
N ILE A 64 9.60 1.45 -10.31
CA ILE A 64 8.95 2.41 -11.21
C ILE A 64 9.56 3.82 -11.02
N VAL A 65 9.81 4.21 -9.77
CA VAL A 65 10.45 5.50 -9.46
C VAL A 65 11.90 5.53 -9.94
N LEU A 66 12.69 4.51 -9.61
CA LEU A 66 14.09 4.39 -10.02
C LEU A 66 14.25 4.34 -11.54
N TYR A 67 13.40 3.57 -12.22
CA TYR A 67 13.36 3.49 -13.66
C TYR A 67 13.02 4.85 -14.29
N GLY A 68 12.02 5.54 -13.78
CA GLY A 68 11.62 6.86 -14.26
C GLY A 68 12.74 7.89 -14.08
N ALA A 69 13.38 7.92 -12.91
CA ALA A 69 14.50 8.80 -12.60
C ALA A 69 15.73 8.49 -13.49
N SER A 70 16.09 7.20 -13.62
CA SER A 70 17.22 6.78 -14.45
C SER A 70 17.01 7.10 -15.92
N ARG A 71 15.78 6.97 -16.43
CA ARG A 71 15.43 7.33 -17.80
C ARG A 71 15.51 8.84 -18.03
N ALA A 72 14.93 9.63 -17.15
CA ALA A 72 15.01 11.10 -17.24
C ALA A 72 16.48 11.58 -17.24
N LEU A 73 17.32 10.96 -16.40
CA LEU A 73 18.74 11.31 -16.33
C LEU A 73 19.50 10.83 -17.58
N ALA A 74 19.17 9.68 -18.12
CA ALA A 74 19.73 9.14 -19.36
C ALA A 74 19.38 10.05 -20.57
N ASP A 75 18.15 10.53 -20.64
CA ASP A 75 17.69 11.44 -21.70
C ASP A 75 18.43 12.78 -21.65
N LEU A 76 18.75 13.28 -20.43
CA LEU A 76 19.53 14.52 -20.21
C LEU A 76 21.02 14.35 -20.52
N THR A 77 21.62 13.23 -20.09
CA THR A 77 23.08 13.01 -20.19
C THR A 77 23.50 12.28 -21.45
N LYS A 78 22.54 11.67 -22.17
CA LYS A 78 22.76 10.76 -23.33
C LYS A 78 23.62 9.53 -23.02
N LEU A 79 23.73 9.17 -21.73
CA LEU A 79 24.47 8.01 -21.28
C LEU A 79 23.54 6.77 -21.20
N PRO A 80 24.11 5.54 -21.20
CA PRO A 80 23.32 4.32 -21.10
C PRO A 80 22.44 4.31 -19.84
N ARG A 81 21.17 3.94 -19.97
CA ARG A 81 20.21 3.93 -18.87
C ARG A 81 20.68 3.12 -17.66
N ILE A 82 21.35 1.97 -17.90
CA ILE A 82 21.84 1.11 -16.81
C ILE A 82 22.89 1.82 -15.94
N LEU A 83 23.73 2.66 -16.56
CA LEU A 83 24.70 3.48 -15.85
C LEU A 83 23.97 4.54 -15.00
N MET A 84 22.95 5.18 -15.59
CA MET A 84 22.14 6.17 -14.87
C MET A 84 21.33 5.54 -13.74
N LEU A 85 20.86 4.30 -13.90
CA LEU A 85 20.25 3.55 -12.81
C LEU A 85 21.24 3.33 -11.65
N ALA A 86 22.47 2.93 -11.96
CA ALA A 86 23.50 2.78 -10.94
C ALA A 86 23.80 4.11 -10.25
N VAL A 87 23.87 5.22 -10.99
CA VAL A 87 24.04 6.57 -10.41
C VAL A 87 22.89 6.94 -9.49
N VAL A 88 21.63 6.73 -9.92
CA VAL A 88 20.45 7.03 -9.10
C VAL A 88 20.45 6.19 -7.83
N VAL A 89 20.68 4.87 -7.93
CA VAL A 89 20.73 3.98 -6.77
C VAL A 89 21.85 4.37 -5.82
N LEU A 90 23.05 4.66 -6.35
CA LEU A 90 24.18 5.09 -5.54
C LEU A 90 23.91 6.45 -4.86
N THR A 91 23.30 7.40 -5.58
CA THR A 91 22.91 8.70 -5.01
C THR A 91 21.92 8.54 -3.88
N VAL A 92 20.89 7.70 -4.06
CA VAL A 92 19.90 7.41 -3.02
C VAL A 92 20.55 6.70 -1.83
N ALA A 93 21.38 5.69 -2.07
CA ALA A 93 22.10 5.00 -1.02
C ALA A 93 23.03 5.95 -0.24
N LEU A 94 23.82 6.76 -0.96
CA LEU A 94 24.73 7.74 -0.36
C LEU A 94 23.97 8.80 0.45
N PHE A 95 22.82 9.27 -0.07
CA PHE A 95 21.96 10.19 0.65
C PHE A 95 21.49 9.59 1.99
N PHE A 96 21.00 8.35 2.00
CA PHE A 96 20.60 7.69 3.23
C PHE A 96 21.77 7.46 4.18
N VAL A 97 22.93 7.02 3.68
CA VAL A 97 24.14 6.85 4.50
C VAL A 97 24.54 8.18 5.12
N LEU A 98 24.55 9.27 4.35
CA LEU A 98 24.92 10.58 4.83
C LEU A 98 23.93 11.10 5.89
N VAL A 99 22.63 10.95 5.64
CA VAL A 99 21.57 11.32 6.59
C VAL A 99 21.69 10.51 7.89
N PHE A 100 21.91 9.20 7.79
CA PHE A 100 22.13 8.36 8.97
C PHE A 100 23.40 8.72 9.74
N TRP A 101 24.48 9.04 9.02
CA TRP A 101 25.76 9.41 9.64
C TRP A 101 25.69 10.77 10.33
N THR A 102 25.10 11.77 9.68
CA THR A 102 25.09 13.16 10.20
C THR A 102 23.92 13.42 11.14
N ALA A 103 22.75 12.93 10.81
CA ALA A 103 21.52 13.21 11.55
C ALA A 103 21.06 12.03 12.44
N GLY A 104 21.64 10.82 12.28
CA GLY A 104 21.20 9.62 12.99
C GLY A 104 21.15 9.77 14.51
N PRO A 105 22.21 10.24 15.18
CA PRO A 105 22.19 10.47 16.65
C PRO A 105 21.10 11.46 17.06
N THR A 106 21.00 12.60 16.35
CA THR A 106 19.98 13.62 16.61
C THR A 106 18.58 13.10 16.36
N LEU A 107 18.38 12.31 15.30
CA LEU A 107 17.09 11.68 15.00
C LEU A 107 16.70 10.66 16.08
N ALA A 108 17.65 9.86 16.57
CA ALA A 108 17.40 8.91 17.65
C ALA A 108 16.97 9.62 18.96
N GLU A 109 17.64 10.72 19.30
CA GLU A 109 17.23 11.56 20.43
C GLU A 109 15.87 12.18 20.23
N GLN A 110 15.58 12.71 19.04
CA GLN A 110 14.28 13.31 18.73
C GLN A 110 13.15 12.26 18.71
N VAL A 111 13.39 11.04 18.26
CA VAL A 111 12.42 9.93 18.36
C VAL A 111 12.16 9.55 19.83
N ALA A 112 13.21 9.55 20.67
CA ALA A 112 13.03 9.33 22.10
C ALA A 112 12.27 10.48 22.78
N GLN A 113 12.53 11.73 22.36
CA GLN A 113 11.76 12.91 22.80
C GLN A 113 10.32 12.84 22.33
N LEU A 114 10.06 12.39 21.10
CA LEU A 114 8.72 12.18 20.55
C LEU A 114 7.91 11.22 21.44
N ALA A 115 8.48 10.06 21.80
CA ALA A 115 7.81 9.11 22.67
C ALA A 115 7.46 9.71 24.05
N ARG A 116 8.40 10.46 24.65
CA ARG A 116 8.18 11.16 25.91
C ARG A 116 7.14 12.29 25.79
N GLY A 117 7.21 13.07 24.71
CA GLY A 117 6.28 14.17 24.45
C GLY A 117 4.85 13.67 24.23
N ILE A 118 4.68 12.56 23.52
CA ILE A 118 3.37 11.90 23.35
C ILE A 118 2.80 11.47 24.72
N ALA A 119 3.61 10.85 25.58
CA ALA A 119 3.17 10.41 26.90
C ALA A 119 2.81 11.61 27.81
N ALA A 120 3.64 12.65 27.81
CA ALA A 120 3.38 13.89 28.57
C ALA A 120 2.13 14.60 28.06
N GLY A 121 2.00 14.75 26.73
CA GLY A 121 0.86 15.38 26.11
C GLY A 121 -0.46 14.64 26.36
N ALA A 122 -0.43 13.31 26.29
CA ALA A 122 -1.59 12.49 26.63
C ALA A 122 -2.09 12.77 28.05
N THR A 123 -1.19 12.85 29.03
CA THR A 123 -1.56 13.13 30.43
C THR A 123 -2.04 14.57 30.63
N THR A 124 -1.41 15.56 30.01
CA THR A 124 -1.78 16.98 30.12
C THR A 124 -3.12 17.24 29.45
N LEU A 125 -3.29 16.81 28.22
CA LEU A 125 -4.55 17.01 27.48
C LEU A 125 -5.72 16.30 28.16
N THR A 126 -5.51 15.11 28.70
CA THR A 126 -6.57 14.40 29.44
C THR A 126 -7.01 15.17 30.67
N LYS A 127 -6.07 15.75 31.43
CA LYS A 127 -6.40 16.56 32.62
C LYS A 127 -7.17 17.83 32.26
N GLU A 128 -6.72 18.55 31.21
CA GLU A 128 -7.36 19.78 30.75
C GLU A 128 -8.76 19.52 30.19
N ILE A 129 -8.90 18.47 29.35
CA ILE A 129 -10.19 18.08 28.79
C ILE A 129 -11.13 17.59 29.91
N ALA A 130 -10.63 16.81 30.88
CA ALA A 130 -11.43 16.38 32.03
C ALA A 130 -11.92 17.58 32.88
N ALA A 131 -11.03 18.55 33.14
CA ALA A 131 -11.39 19.77 33.88
C ALA A 131 -12.47 20.61 33.14
N PHE A 132 -12.32 20.72 31.79
CA PHE A 132 -13.32 21.40 30.97
C PHE A 132 -14.64 20.63 30.89
N ALA A 133 -14.59 19.31 30.78
CA ALA A 133 -15.76 18.45 30.73
C ALA A 133 -16.54 18.39 32.06
N ASP A 134 -15.83 18.46 33.18
CA ASP A 134 -16.41 18.52 34.51
C ASP A 134 -17.15 19.86 34.72
N GLN A 135 -16.55 20.97 34.26
CA GLN A 135 -17.23 22.27 34.22
C GLN A 135 -18.46 22.29 33.32
N ALA A 136 -18.44 21.54 32.22
CA ALA A 136 -19.52 21.50 31.24
C ALA A 136 -20.54 20.36 31.47
N ASN A 137 -20.34 19.51 32.47
CA ASN A 137 -21.16 18.32 32.78
C ASN A 137 -21.32 17.32 31.63
N LEU A 138 -20.33 17.26 30.72
CA LEU A 138 -20.46 16.56 29.43
C LEU A 138 -19.92 15.11 29.40
N LEU A 139 -19.07 14.70 30.38
CA LEU A 139 -18.37 13.42 30.32
C LEU A 139 -18.31 12.67 31.66
N GLN A 140 -19.46 12.35 32.22
CA GLN A 140 -19.51 11.68 33.54
C GLN A 140 -19.05 10.20 33.53
N ASN A 141 -18.83 9.56 32.35
CA ASN A 141 -18.56 8.12 32.25
C ASN A 141 -17.50 7.72 31.20
N VAL A 142 -16.67 8.65 30.70
CA VAL A 142 -15.64 8.31 29.69
C VAL A 142 -14.26 8.51 30.29
N ASP A 143 -13.54 7.41 30.52
CA ASP A 143 -12.11 7.45 30.86
C ASP A 143 -11.28 7.73 29.60
N LEU A 144 -11.01 9.03 29.37
CA LEU A 144 -10.22 9.51 28.25
C LEU A 144 -8.80 8.94 28.26
N VAL A 145 -8.23 8.65 29.44
CA VAL A 145 -6.90 8.03 29.57
C VAL A 145 -6.93 6.61 29.03
N GLU A 146 -7.98 5.84 29.36
CA GLU A 146 -8.14 4.48 28.86
C GLU A 146 -8.36 4.46 27.34
N VAL A 147 -9.16 5.36 26.79
CA VAL A 147 -9.39 5.48 25.35
C VAL A 147 -8.10 5.85 24.62
N LEU A 148 -7.36 6.87 25.09
CA LEU A 148 -6.09 7.27 24.50
C LEU A 148 -5.02 6.16 24.62
N SER A 149 -4.93 5.49 25.75
CA SER A 149 -3.97 4.39 25.96
C SER A 149 -4.25 3.21 25.02
N LYS A 150 -5.53 2.86 24.84
CA LYS A 150 -5.95 1.84 23.86
C LYS A 150 -5.65 2.25 22.42
N PHE A 151 -5.80 3.54 22.11
CA PHE A 151 -5.50 4.06 20.78
C PHE A 151 -3.99 4.13 20.50
N LEU A 152 -3.17 4.43 21.50
CA LEU A 152 -1.71 4.54 21.37
C LEU A 152 -0.99 3.19 21.50
N SER A 153 -1.60 2.19 22.15
CA SER A 153 -0.99 0.87 22.36
C SER A 153 -0.60 0.11 21.08
N PRO A 154 -1.38 0.16 19.97
CA PRO A 154 -1.02 -0.50 18.73
C PRO A 154 0.24 0.08 18.06
N TRP A 155 0.61 1.31 18.39
CA TRP A 155 1.77 2.00 17.82
C TRP A 155 3.08 1.68 18.53
N GLY A 156 3.05 0.81 19.56
CA GLY A 156 4.25 0.41 20.30
C GLY A 156 4.89 1.52 21.15
N ILE A 157 4.21 2.67 21.28
CA ILE A 157 4.74 3.85 21.99
C ILE A 157 4.88 3.57 23.50
N ALA A 158 4.12 2.61 24.02
CA ALA A 158 4.17 2.19 25.42
C ALA A 158 5.30 1.19 25.77
N THR A 159 6.01 0.62 24.80
CA THR A 159 6.88 -0.55 25.01
C THR A 159 8.40 -0.27 25.02
N GLY A 160 8.81 0.95 25.34
CA GLY A 160 10.23 1.22 25.69
C GLY A 160 11.25 1.20 24.53
N ALA A 161 12.46 1.69 24.81
CA ALA A 161 13.54 1.89 23.83
C ALA A 161 13.97 0.62 23.05
N THR A 162 13.83 -0.57 23.66
CA THR A 162 14.24 -1.84 23.03
C THR A 162 13.33 -2.22 21.88
N SER A 163 12.02 -1.99 21.98
CA SER A 163 11.07 -2.28 20.90
C SER A 163 11.24 -1.31 19.72
N VAL A 164 11.59 -0.05 19.99
CA VAL A 164 11.90 0.94 18.94
C VAL A 164 13.16 0.51 18.19
N ALA A 165 14.21 0.08 18.87
CA ALA A 165 15.44 -0.39 18.24
C ALA A 165 15.20 -1.62 17.35
N LEU A 166 14.42 -2.61 17.81
CA LEU A 166 14.06 -3.79 17.02
C LEU A 166 13.20 -3.43 15.81
N SER A 167 12.30 -2.46 15.96
CA SER A 167 11.49 -1.95 14.85
C SER A 167 12.32 -1.26 13.77
N ILE A 168 13.35 -0.50 14.16
CA ILE A 168 14.30 0.14 13.23
C ILE A 168 15.08 -0.92 12.46
N VAL A 169 15.61 -1.96 13.13
CA VAL A 169 16.32 -3.07 12.47
C VAL A 169 15.40 -3.82 11.49
N GLY A 170 14.15 -4.07 11.88
CA GLY A 170 13.15 -4.70 11.02
C GLY A 170 12.83 -3.85 9.80
N LEU A 171 12.64 -2.54 9.98
CA LEU A 171 12.38 -1.59 8.89
C LEU A 171 13.57 -1.49 7.93
N PHE A 172 14.80 -1.46 8.46
CA PHE A 172 16.02 -1.45 7.66
C PHE A 172 16.16 -2.72 6.82
N SER A 173 15.93 -3.89 7.43
CA SER A 173 15.98 -5.18 6.73
C SER A 173 14.91 -5.26 5.63
N ALA A 174 13.68 -4.83 5.91
CA ALA A 174 12.62 -4.76 4.91
C ALA A 174 12.99 -3.78 3.78
N GLY A 175 13.56 -2.62 4.11
CA GLY A 175 14.04 -1.63 3.15
C GLY A 175 15.11 -2.17 2.21
N LEU A 176 16.06 -2.96 2.72
CA LEU A 176 17.08 -3.63 1.90
C LEU A 176 16.46 -4.63 0.93
N ILE A 177 15.48 -5.42 1.38
CA ILE A 177 14.77 -6.36 0.52
C ILE A 177 14.01 -5.61 -0.60
N VAL A 178 13.30 -4.54 -0.24
CA VAL A 178 12.59 -3.69 -1.21
C VAL A 178 13.57 -3.07 -2.21
N LEU A 179 14.70 -2.54 -1.73
CA LEU A 179 15.74 -1.98 -2.59
C LEU A 179 16.33 -3.03 -3.54
N PHE A 180 16.61 -4.23 -3.04
CA PHE A 180 17.09 -5.34 -3.85
C PHE A 180 16.10 -5.66 -5.00
N PHE A 181 14.84 -5.91 -4.68
CA PHE A 181 13.82 -6.15 -5.70
C PHE A 181 13.69 -4.97 -6.67
N SER A 182 13.75 -3.74 -6.18
CA SER A 182 13.59 -2.55 -7.02
C SER A 182 14.72 -2.38 -8.03
N ILE A 183 15.95 -2.69 -7.66
CA ILE A 183 17.10 -2.64 -8.59
C ILE A 183 16.92 -3.65 -9.70
N TYR A 184 16.56 -4.90 -9.39
CA TYR A 184 16.35 -5.94 -10.40
C TYR A 184 15.19 -5.61 -11.32
N PHE A 185 14.04 -5.18 -10.79
CA PHE A 185 12.89 -4.82 -11.61
C PHE A 185 13.13 -3.56 -12.45
N ALA A 186 13.89 -2.58 -11.94
CA ALA A 186 14.25 -1.37 -12.68
C ALA A 186 15.32 -1.62 -13.74
N ALA A 187 16.22 -2.58 -13.54
CA ALA A 187 17.29 -2.89 -14.49
C ALA A 187 16.73 -3.42 -15.83
N ASP A 188 15.81 -4.37 -15.76
CA ASP A 188 15.17 -4.94 -16.95
C ASP A 188 13.67 -5.23 -16.75
N PRO A 189 12.83 -4.20 -16.76
CA PRO A 189 11.38 -4.38 -16.57
C PRO A 189 10.74 -5.22 -17.69
N HIS A 190 11.32 -5.21 -18.88
CA HIS A 190 10.78 -5.93 -20.04
C HIS A 190 10.77 -7.45 -19.84
N THR A 191 11.87 -8.00 -19.30
CA THR A 191 11.98 -9.43 -18.99
C THR A 191 10.88 -9.87 -18.01
N TYR A 192 10.59 -9.09 -16.95
CA TYR A 192 9.54 -9.44 -15.98
C TYR A 192 8.15 -9.34 -16.59
N VAL A 193 7.88 -8.31 -17.39
CA VAL A 193 6.61 -8.18 -18.13
C VAL A 193 6.39 -9.38 -19.05
N GLN A 194 7.40 -9.77 -19.81
CA GLN A 194 7.32 -10.95 -20.69
C GLN A 194 7.12 -12.25 -19.91
N LEU A 195 7.80 -12.40 -18.76
CA LEU A 195 7.64 -13.59 -17.92
C LEU A 195 6.19 -13.75 -17.45
N VAL A 196 5.57 -12.69 -16.98
CA VAL A 196 4.16 -12.69 -16.59
C VAL A 196 3.24 -12.94 -17.79
N ALA A 197 3.52 -12.30 -18.93
CA ALA A 197 2.73 -12.47 -20.13
C ALA A 197 2.75 -13.92 -20.68
N ARG A 198 3.83 -14.68 -20.43
CA ARG A 198 3.91 -16.11 -20.79
C ARG A 198 2.93 -16.99 -20.01
N LEU A 199 2.43 -16.55 -18.87
CA LEU A 199 1.39 -17.25 -18.11
C LEU A 199 0.03 -17.14 -18.78
N ALA A 200 -0.17 -16.15 -19.64
CA ALA A 200 -1.39 -15.99 -20.42
C ALA A 200 -1.36 -16.87 -21.70
N PRO A 201 -2.55 -17.32 -22.18
CA PRO A 201 -2.67 -17.97 -23.49
C PRO A 201 -2.06 -17.08 -24.59
N GLU A 202 -1.51 -17.71 -25.64
CA GLU A 202 -0.75 -17.00 -26.71
C GLU A 202 -1.52 -15.84 -27.34
N GLU A 203 -2.82 -16.04 -27.59
CA GLU A 203 -3.70 -15.03 -28.16
C GLU A 203 -3.87 -13.78 -27.27
N LYS A 204 -3.76 -13.93 -25.94
CA LYS A 204 -3.92 -12.87 -24.94
C LYS A 204 -2.61 -12.21 -24.50
N ARG A 205 -1.45 -12.76 -24.91
CA ARG A 205 -0.13 -12.21 -24.50
C ARG A 205 0.06 -10.73 -24.85
N PRO A 206 -0.27 -10.27 -26.08
CA PRO A 206 -0.11 -8.85 -26.42
C PRO A 206 -0.96 -7.94 -25.52
N ALA A 207 -2.23 -8.31 -25.28
CA ALA A 207 -3.12 -7.57 -24.38
C ALA A 207 -2.62 -7.56 -22.92
N THR A 208 -2.04 -8.68 -22.46
CA THR A 208 -1.44 -8.77 -21.11
C THR A 208 -0.24 -7.84 -20.99
N ILE A 209 0.61 -7.76 -22.00
CA ILE A 209 1.77 -6.85 -22.01
C ILE A 209 1.32 -5.40 -21.96
N GLU A 210 0.34 -5.03 -22.80
CA GLU A 210 -0.24 -3.69 -22.82
C GLU A 210 -0.84 -3.31 -21.45
N MET A 211 -1.66 -4.19 -20.87
CA MET A 211 -2.22 -4.04 -19.54
C MET A 211 -1.15 -3.80 -18.47
N MET A 212 -0.04 -4.52 -18.50
CA MET A 212 1.04 -4.34 -17.53
C MET A 212 1.74 -2.99 -17.68
N TYR A 213 1.98 -2.53 -18.90
CA TYR A 213 2.55 -1.21 -19.14
C TYR A 213 1.59 -0.09 -18.72
N GLU A 214 0.30 -0.22 -19.02
CA GLU A 214 -0.72 0.73 -18.58
C GLU A 214 -0.80 0.80 -17.06
N THR A 215 -0.75 -0.36 -16.37
CA THR A 215 -0.69 -0.43 -14.90
C THR A 215 0.56 0.27 -14.36
N GLY A 216 1.72 0.04 -14.98
CA GLY A 216 2.97 0.69 -14.62
C GLY A 216 2.93 2.21 -14.77
N ASP A 217 2.38 2.71 -15.87
CA ASP A 217 2.22 4.15 -16.11
C ASP A 217 1.21 4.80 -15.16
N LEU A 218 0.16 4.08 -14.81
CA LEU A 218 -0.82 4.50 -13.82
C LEU A 218 -0.19 4.64 -12.44
N LEU A 219 0.53 3.62 -11.99
CA LEU A 219 1.26 3.64 -10.71
C LEU A 219 2.34 4.74 -10.69
N ARG A 220 3.05 4.95 -11.79
CA ARG A 220 4.05 6.02 -11.90
C ARG A 220 3.41 7.40 -11.69
N ARG A 221 2.31 7.70 -12.36
CA ARG A 221 1.61 8.98 -12.18
C ARG A 221 1.10 9.16 -10.75
N TRP A 222 0.56 8.10 -10.17
CA TRP A 222 0.11 8.11 -8.78
C TRP A 222 1.26 8.35 -7.80
N LEU A 223 2.38 7.62 -7.95
CA LEU A 223 3.57 7.77 -7.09
C LEU A 223 4.16 9.18 -7.15
N ILE A 224 4.27 9.77 -8.34
CA ILE A 224 4.77 11.15 -8.50
C ILE A 224 3.83 12.13 -7.78
N GLY A 225 2.52 12.01 -8.01
CA GLY A 225 1.54 12.86 -7.35
C GLY A 225 1.60 12.73 -5.83
N GLN A 226 1.64 11.49 -5.33
CA GLN A 226 1.72 11.21 -3.89
C GLN A 226 3.02 11.72 -3.28
N GLY A 227 4.15 11.54 -3.96
CA GLY A 227 5.44 12.07 -3.51
C GLY A 227 5.46 13.61 -3.41
N ILE A 228 4.86 14.30 -4.39
CA ILE A 228 4.71 15.77 -4.35
C ILE A 228 3.83 16.19 -3.16
N ALA A 229 2.69 15.54 -2.96
CA ALA A 229 1.80 15.81 -1.83
C ALA A 229 2.53 15.64 -0.49
N MET A 230 3.21 14.50 -0.30
CA MET A 230 4.00 14.22 0.90
C MET A 230 5.06 15.29 1.18
N ALA A 231 5.80 15.71 0.15
CA ALA A 231 6.82 16.74 0.26
C ALA A 231 6.21 18.09 0.67
N LEU A 232 5.09 18.47 0.07
CA LEU A 232 4.41 19.74 0.38
C LEU A 232 3.82 19.73 1.79
N ILE A 233 3.11 18.64 2.18
CA ILE A 233 2.56 18.48 3.53
C ILE A 233 3.68 18.56 4.56
N GLY A 234 4.75 17.78 4.37
CA GLY A 234 5.91 17.79 5.26
C GLY A 234 6.54 19.20 5.37
N SER A 235 6.72 19.89 4.26
CA SER A 235 7.33 21.24 4.24
C SER A 235 6.43 22.26 4.93
N PHE A 236 5.14 22.30 4.63
CA PHE A 236 4.22 23.24 5.28
C PHE A 236 4.07 22.95 6.77
N THR A 237 4.01 21.68 7.15
CA THR A 237 3.98 21.26 8.56
C THR A 237 5.26 21.69 9.27
N PHE A 238 6.43 21.50 8.65
CA PHE A 238 7.71 21.89 9.24
C PHE A 238 7.78 23.40 9.51
N VAL A 239 7.48 24.20 8.48
CA VAL A 239 7.48 25.66 8.62
C VAL A 239 6.47 26.14 9.66
N GLY A 240 5.26 25.59 9.65
CA GLY A 240 4.22 25.94 10.59
C GLY A 240 4.59 25.59 12.04
N LEU A 241 5.13 24.39 12.28
CA LEU A 241 5.58 23.97 13.61
C LEU A 241 6.78 24.79 14.12
N LEU A 242 7.70 25.21 13.22
CA LEU A 242 8.78 26.13 13.59
C LEU A 242 8.24 27.50 14.02
N ILE A 243 7.27 28.05 13.30
CA ILE A 243 6.64 29.35 13.64
C ILE A 243 5.96 29.29 15.00
N LEU A 244 5.30 28.16 15.30
CA LEU A 244 4.63 27.92 16.58
C LEU A 244 5.60 27.59 17.72
N GLY A 245 6.90 27.37 17.44
CA GLY A 245 7.90 27.01 18.45
C GLY A 245 7.75 25.60 19.01
N VAL A 246 7.13 24.67 18.25
CA VAL A 246 6.94 23.28 18.68
C VAL A 246 8.29 22.53 18.70
N PRO A 247 8.64 21.84 19.80
CA PRO A 247 9.86 21.06 19.86
C PRO A 247 9.83 19.91 18.82
N ILE A 248 11.02 19.45 18.40
CA ILE A 248 11.19 18.37 17.41
C ILE A 248 10.36 18.56 16.11
N ALA A 249 10.15 19.81 15.69
CA ALA A 249 9.33 20.14 14.51
C ALA A 249 9.71 19.35 13.26
N PHE A 250 11.01 19.09 13.04
CA PHE A 250 11.48 18.33 11.88
C PHE A 250 10.96 16.88 11.88
N VAL A 251 11.06 16.16 13.01
CA VAL A 251 10.59 14.77 13.10
C VAL A 251 9.07 14.69 12.97
N LEU A 252 8.35 15.61 13.59
CA LEU A 252 6.90 15.68 13.47
C LEU A 252 6.43 15.95 12.04
N ALA A 253 7.09 16.88 11.36
CA ALA A 253 6.80 17.23 9.97
C ALA A 253 7.16 16.08 9.00
N LEU A 254 8.30 15.43 9.22
CA LEU A 254 8.71 14.26 8.46
C LEU A 254 7.68 13.12 8.63
N PHE A 255 7.25 12.89 9.86
CA PHE A 255 6.22 11.88 10.14
C PHE A 255 4.88 12.23 9.47
N ALA A 256 4.43 13.48 9.54
CA ALA A 256 3.21 13.94 8.87
C ALA A 256 3.30 13.81 7.34
N GLY A 257 4.43 14.19 6.76
CA GLY A 257 4.68 14.01 5.32
C GLY A 257 4.65 12.54 4.90
N LEU A 258 5.31 11.65 5.67
CA LEU A 258 5.31 10.21 5.41
C LEU A 258 3.92 9.59 5.62
N ALA A 259 3.20 10.02 6.66
CA ALA A 259 1.82 9.60 6.90
C ALA A 259 0.90 9.96 5.73
N GLY A 260 1.18 11.06 5.05
CA GLY A 260 0.51 11.48 3.81
C GLY A 260 0.54 10.43 2.69
N PHE A 261 1.42 9.41 2.77
CA PHE A 261 1.39 8.28 1.84
C PHE A 261 0.08 7.48 1.91
N LEU A 262 -0.63 7.54 3.04
CA LEU A 262 -1.94 6.91 3.25
C LEU A 262 -3.06 7.92 3.01
N PRO A 263 -3.72 7.90 1.84
CA PRO A 263 -4.86 8.79 1.61
C PRO A 263 -5.94 8.58 2.68
N TYR A 264 -6.59 9.64 3.12
CA TYR A 264 -7.65 9.70 4.15
C TYR A 264 -7.20 9.38 5.58
N LEU A 265 -6.40 8.34 5.80
CA LEU A 265 -5.90 7.97 7.14
C LEU A 265 -4.65 8.75 7.54
N GLY A 266 -3.82 9.12 6.57
CA GLY A 266 -2.58 9.87 6.78
C GLY A 266 -2.75 11.16 7.58
N PRO A 267 -3.73 12.00 7.25
CA PRO A 267 -4.02 13.21 8.00
C PRO A 267 -4.28 12.96 9.50
N ILE A 268 -5.06 11.94 9.82
CA ILE A 268 -5.38 11.61 11.20
C ILE A 268 -4.13 11.10 11.93
N ILE A 269 -3.42 10.18 11.28
CA ILE A 269 -2.19 9.57 11.81
C ILE A 269 -1.11 10.63 12.03
N GLY A 270 -0.96 11.57 11.09
CA GLY A 270 0.00 12.66 11.17
C GLY A 270 -0.32 13.68 12.27
N ALA A 271 -1.60 14.00 12.49
CA ALA A 271 -2.04 14.97 13.48
C ALA A 271 -1.73 14.53 14.92
N ILE A 272 -1.94 13.26 15.22
CA ILE A 272 -1.90 12.75 16.60
C ILE A 272 -0.57 13.04 17.31
N PRO A 273 0.61 12.67 16.77
CA PRO A 273 1.87 12.92 17.47
C PRO A 273 2.15 14.40 17.68
N MET A 274 1.85 15.25 16.68
CA MET A 274 2.16 16.67 16.79
C MET A 274 1.26 17.41 17.78
N VAL A 275 -0.04 17.05 17.84
CA VAL A 275 -0.97 17.61 18.82
C VAL A 275 -0.62 17.16 20.24
N LEU A 276 -0.23 15.88 20.40
CA LEU A 276 0.19 15.34 21.70
C LEU A 276 1.50 15.97 22.19
N VAL A 277 2.51 16.11 21.35
CA VAL A 277 3.77 16.78 21.71
C VAL A 277 3.54 18.24 22.08
N ALA A 278 2.76 18.97 21.30
CA ALA A 278 2.38 20.34 21.60
C ALA A 278 1.57 20.44 22.92
N GLY A 279 0.69 19.44 23.19
CA GLY A 279 -0.08 19.34 24.42
C GLY A 279 0.77 19.07 25.67
N GLY A 280 1.94 18.47 25.50
CA GLY A 280 2.92 18.33 26.57
C GLY A 280 3.53 19.65 27.03
N GLU A 281 3.59 20.66 26.15
CA GLU A 281 4.03 22.01 26.46
C GLU A 281 2.87 22.86 27.02
N SER A 282 1.77 22.95 26.28
CA SER A 282 0.56 23.62 26.74
C SER A 282 -0.68 23.25 25.92
N PHE A 283 -1.85 23.33 26.54
CA PHE A 283 -3.14 23.12 25.84
C PHE A 283 -3.34 24.15 24.71
N HIS A 284 -2.93 25.39 24.91
CA HIS A 284 -3.03 26.45 23.90
C HIS A 284 -2.17 26.14 22.66
N LEU A 285 -0.97 25.62 22.87
CA LEU A 285 -0.09 25.23 21.78
C LEU A 285 -0.67 24.02 21.01
N ALA A 286 -1.26 23.05 21.71
CA ALA A 286 -1.95 21.92 21.07
C ALA A 286 -3.10 22.37 20.16
N LEU A 287 -3.90 23.34 20.62
CA LEU A 287 -4.99 23.91 19.85
C LEU A 287 -4.48 24.68 18.63
N SER A 288 -3.37 25.43 18.78
CA SER A 288 -2.73 26.15 17.69
C SER A 288 -2.18 25.18 16.62
N VAL A 289 -1.55 24.06 17.02
CA VAL A 289 -1.07 23.01 16.13
C VAL A 289 -2.23 22.31 15.41
N LEU A 290 -3.32 22.04 16.12
CA LEU A 290 -4.52 21.46 15.52
C LEU A 290 -5.11 22.40 14.44
N GLY A 291 -5.20 23.69 14.74
CA GLY A 291 -5.66 24.73 13.79
C GLY A 291 -4.73 24.85 12.57
N LEU A 292 -3.41 24.86 12.78
CA LEU A 292 -2.41 24.85 11.72
C LEU A 292 -2.58 23.63 10.81
N TYR A 293 -2.70 22.46 11.41
CA TYR A 293 -2.80 21.22 10.64
C TYR A 293 -4.13 21.11 9.90
N ALA A 294 -5.23 21.57 10.50
CA ALA A 294 -6.51 21.69 9.81
C ALA A 294 -6.44 22.63 8.61
N LEU A 295 -5.70 23.74 8.71
CA LEU A 295 -5.44 24.64 7.58
C LEU A 295 -4.62 23.95 6.48
N ILE A 296 -3.57 23.20 6.84
CA ILE A 296 -2.76 22.43 5.87
C ILE A 296 -3.63 21.40 5.17
N GLN A 297 -4.49 20.68 5.90
CA GLN A 297 -5.41 19.69 5.33
C GLN A 297 -6.46 20.33 4.41
N PHE A 298 -6.94 21.51 4.76
CA PHE A 298 -7.82 22.27 3.89
C PHE A 298 -7.10 22.63 2.57
N LEU A 299 -5.89 23.16 2.64
CA LEU A 299 -5.08 23.48 1.46
C LEU A 299 -4.77 22.22 0.61
N GLU A 300 -4.46 21.10 1.25
CA GLU A 300 -4.27 19.82 0.57
C GLU A 300 -5.52 19.41 -0.19
N SER A 301 -6.67 19.37 0.47
CA SER A 301 -7.92 18.88 -0.10
C SER A 301 -8.45 19.75 -1.24
N TYR A 302 -8.33 21.06 -1.11
CA TYR A 302 -8.93 22.02 -2.06
C TYR A 302 -7.97 22.51 -3.14
N LEU A 303 -6.65 22.50 -2.90
CA LEU A 303 -5.65 22.98 -3.85
C LEU A 303 -4.78 21.84 -4.40
N LEU A 304 -4.16 21.03 -3.54
CA LEU A 304 -3.18 20.03 -3.96
C LEU A 304 -3.85 18.82 -4.60
N THR A 305 -4.89 18.31 -3.97
CA THR A 305 -5.61 17.13 -4.46
C THR A 305 -6.17 17.31 -5.87
N PRO A 306 -6.90 18.40 -6.21
CA PRO A 306 -7.37 18.61 -7.58
C PRO A 306 -6.23 18.77 -8.60
N LEU A 307 -5.13 19.45 -8.23
CA LEU A 307 -3.98 19.65 -9.13
C LEU A 307 -3.23 18.35 -9.42
N ILE A 308 -3.13 17.49 -8.43
CA ILE A 308 -2.37 16.23 -8.50
C ILE A 308 -3.25 15.12 -9.09
N GLN A 309 -4.49 14.99 -8.63
CA GLN A 309 -5.41 13.92 -9.06
C GLN A 309 -6.00 14.13 -10.45
N ALA A 310 -6.01 15.35 -11.01
CA ALA A 310 -6.41 15.57 -12.40
C ALA A 310 -5.63 14.71 -13.41
N ARG A 311 -4.49 14.16 -13.00
CA ARG A 311 -3.61 13.28 -13.81
C ARG A 311 -3.47 11.86 -13.24
N ALA A 312 -4.11 11.56 -12.12
CA ALA A 312 -4.06 10.25 -11.44
C ALA A 312 -5.40 9.53 -11.51
N VAL A 313 -5.44 8.29 -11.04
CA VAL A 313 -6.64 7.43 -11.04
C VAL A 313 -7.69 8.01 -10.10
N SER A 314 -8.85 8.34 -10.63
CA SER A 314 -10.03 8.68 -9.83
C SER A 314 -10.66 7.39 -9.27
N MET A 315 -10.19 6.92 -8.11
CA MET A 315 -10.87 5.85 -7.37
C MET A 315 -11.90 6.47 -6.42
N PRO A 316 -13.11 5.87 -6.31
CA PRO A 316 -14.06 6.28 -5.28
C PRO A 316 -13.43 6.19 -3.88
N PRO A 317 -13.61 7.19 -3.00
CA PRO A 317 -13.04 7.18 -1.64
C PRO A 317 -13.36 5.92 -0.85
N ALA A 318 -14.59 5.39 -1.01
CA ALA A 318 -15.03 4.17 -0.35
C ALA A 318 -14.15 2.95 -0.72
N VAL A 319 -13.71 2.84 -1.97
CA VAL A 319 -12.83 1.74 -2.44
C VAL A 319 -11.46 1.86 -1.78
N VAL A 320 -10.90 3.07 -1.71
CA VAL A 320 -9.61 3.32 -1.07
C VAL A 320 -9.66 2.99 0.41
N ILE A 321 -10.66 3.51 1.14
CA ILE A 321 -10.82 3.25 2.58
C ILE A 321 -11.06 1.76 2.84
N LEU A 322 -11.93 1.11 2.07
CA LEU A 322 -12.19 -0.32 2.20
C LEU A 322 -10.93 -1.15 1.96
N SER A 323 -10.16 -0.83 0.91
CA SER A 323 -8.89 -1.53 0.64
C SER A 323 -7.90 -1.35 1.79
N GLN A 324 -7.81 -0.14 2.38
CA GLN A 324 -6.96 0.13 3.54
C GLN A 324 -7.39 -0.66 4.77
N LEU A 325 -8.69 -0.71 5.06
CA LEU A 325 -9.23 -1.47 6.20
C LEU A 325 -8.98 -2.98 6.01
N VAL A 326 -9.29 -3.54 4.85
CA VAL A 326 -9.13 -4.97 4.58
C VAL A 326 -7.66 -5.37 4.57
N LEU A 327 -6.83 -4.68 3.79
CA LEU A 327 -5.41 -5.03 3.69
C LEU A 327 -4.65 -4.68 4.97
N GLY A 328 -5.06 -3.64 5.67
CA GLY A 328 -4.53 -3.30 7.00
C GLY A 328 -4.85 -4.37 8.04
N ALA A 329 -6.08 -4.89 8.07
CA ALA A 329 -6.48 -5.97 8.98
C ALA A 329 -5.74 -7.30 8.70
N ILE A 330 -5.51 -7.63 7.41
CA ILE A 330 -4.88 -8.89 7.01
C ILE A 330 -3.34 -8.84 7.13
N PHE A 331 -2.74 -7.73 6.71
CA PHE A 331 -1.29 -7.60 6.52
C PHE A 331 -0.64 -6.53 7.42
N GLY A 332 -1.42 -5.94 8.33
CA GLY A 332 -0.93 -4.90 9.23
C GLY A 332 -0.49 -3.62 8.50
N LEU A 333 0.51 -2.94 9.05
CA LEU A 333 0.99 -1.65 8.56
C LEU A 333 1.45 -1.69 7.08
N LEU A 334 2.13 -2.76 6.66
CA LEU A 334 2.53 -2.94 5.25
C LEU A 334 1.33 -3.04 4.31
N GLY A 335 0.30 -3.80 4.72
CA GLY A 335 -0.95 -3.90 3.96
C GLY A 335 -1.68 -2.57 3.87
N LEU A 336 -1.74 -1.84 4.97
CA LEU A 336 -2.33 -0.51 5.04
C LEU A 336 -1.61 0.46 4.09
N ALA A 337 -0.28 0.50 4.14
CA ALA A 337 0.54 1.37 3.30
C ALA A 337 0.39 1.04 1.80
N LEU A 338 0.39 -0.23 1.44
CA LEU A 338 0.32 -0.66 0.04
C LEU A 338 -1.11 -0.80 -0.50
N ALA A 339 -2.13 -0.60 0.33
CA ALA A 339 -3.53 -0.78 -0.04
C ALA A 339 -3.95 0.07 -1.24
N THR A 340 -3.65 1.35 -1.21
CA THR A 340 -4.02 2.29 -2.28
C THR A 340 -3.34 1.96 -3.61
N PRO A 341 -2.01 1.77 -3.69
CA PRO A 341 -1.38 1.39 -4.95
C PRO A 341 -1.76 -0.01 -5.41
N LEU A 342 -2.06 -0.96 -4.51
CA LEU A 342 -2.58 -2.28 -4.89
C LEU A 342 -3.98 -2.17 -5.49
N ALA A 343 -4.87 -1.39 -4.87
CA ALA A 343 -6.20 -1.13 -5.41
C ALA A 343 -6.11 -0.44 -6.77
N ALA A 344 -5.24 0.57 -6.91
CA ALA A 344 -4.99 1.24 -8.19
C ALA A 344 -4.47 0.26 -9.25
N ALA A 345 -3.50 -0.57 -8.92
CA ALA A 345 -2.97 -1.58 -9.83
C ALA A 345 -4.04 -2.61 -10.27
N ALA A 346 -5.01 -2.92 -9.40
CA ALA A 346 -6.08 -3.85 -9.72
C ALA A 346 -7.14 -3.27 -10.67
N THR A 347 -7.28 -1.96 -10.77
CA THR A 347 -8.31 -1.33 -11.64
C THR A 347 -8.10 -1.63 -13.12
N VAL A 348 -6.87 -1.66 -13.60
CA VAL A 348 -6.54 -1.92 -15.01
C VAL A 348 -6.88 -3.35 -15.41
N PRO A 349 -6.36 -4.41 -14.72
CA PRO A 349 -6.72 -5.79 -15.02
C PRO A 349 -8.21 -6.07 -14.92
N LEU A 350 -8.91 -5.50 -13.94
CA LEU A 350 -10.36 -5.65 -13.81
C LEU A 350 -11.08 -5.01 -15.00
N GLY A 351 -10.64 -3.84 -15.45
CA GLY A 351 -11.16 -3.20 -16.64
C GLY A 351 -11.01 -4.07 -17.90
N PHE A 352 -9.86 -4.71 -18.08
CA PHE A 352 -9.60 -5.65 -19.17
C PHE A 352 -10.49 -6.92 -19.07
N LEU A 353 -10.65 -7.47 -17.87
CA LEU A 353 -11.45 -8.69 -17.65
C LEU A 353 -12.95 -8.48 -17.89
N PHE A 354 -13.48 -7.35 -17.44
CA PHE A 354 -14.91 -7.03 -17.55
C PHE A 354 -15.29 -6.26 -18.81
N GLY A 355 -14.33 -6.02 -19.72
CA GLY A 355 -14.57 -5.27 -20.96
C GLY A 355 -14.96 -3.80 -20.71
N ILE A 356 -14.77 -3.32 -19.48
CA ILE A 356 -14.96 -1.92 -19.11
C ILE A 356 -13.68 -1.21 -19.56
N GLY A 357 -13.63 -0.80 -20.82
CA GLY A 357 -12.50 -0.05 -21.35
C GLY A 357 -12.28 1.21 -20.52
N LEU A 358 -11.33 1.12 -19.57
CA LEU A 358 -10.80 2.27 -18.85
C LEU A 358 -9.90 3.06 -19.82
N ARG A 359 -10.48 3.56 -20.92
CA ARG A 359 -9.91 4.63 -21.72
C ARG A 359 -9.95 5.91 -20.89
N ALA A 360 -9.14 5.94 -19.84
CA ALA A 360 -8.90 7.13 -19.07
C ALA A 360 -8.30 8.18 -20.02
N GLY A 361 -9.09 9.10 -20.49
CA GLY A 361 -8.62 10.39 -21.01
C GLY A 361 -8.57 10.61 -22.53
N LYS A 362 -9.05 9.70 -23.40
CA LYS A 362 -9.10 9.99 -24.84
C LYS A 362 -10.46 10.45 -25.38
N GLU A 363 -11.50 10.47 -24.59
CA GLU A 363 -12.86 10.73 -25.10
C GLU A 363 -13.38 12.18 -24.86
N LYS A 364 -12.55 13.12 -24.38
CA LYS A 364 -12.93 14.55 -24.30
C LYS A 364 -12.37 15.43 -25.41
N ALA A 365 -11.85 14.84 -26.47
CA ALA A 365 -11.32 15.61 -27.61
C ALA A 365 -12.11 15.44 -28.91
N VAL A 366 -13.29 14.79 -28.89
CA VAL A 366 -14.13 14.67 -30.10
C VAL A 366 -15.61 14.88 -29.71
N SER A 367 -16.02 16.10 -29.65
CA SER A 367 -17.35 16.54 -30.06
C SER A 367 -17.28 18.04 -30.34
N PRO A 368 -17.90 18.44 -31.44
CA PRO A 368 -17.73 19.70 -32.14
C PRO A 368 -18.29 20.91 -31.40
#